data_90ed3e63e7b0fd40bf00bf199314c524
#
_entry.id   90ed3e63e7b0fd40bf00bf199314c524
#
_cell.length_a   1.000
_cell.length_b   1.000
_cell.length_c   1.000
_cell.angle_alpha   90.00
_cell.angle_beta   90.00
_cell.angle_gamma   90.00
#
_symmetry.space_group_name_H-M   'P 1'
#
loop_
_entity.id
_entity.type
_entity.pdbx_description
1 polymer ?
#
loop_
_entity_poly.entity_id
_entity_poly.type
_entity_poly.pdbx_seq_one_letter_code
_entity_poly.pdbx_strand_id
1 'polypeptide(L)'
;MSETENQRARIKGVFSSEKSVKVGAGATLRRTMQTMYWFADEDEQGVITIQPLNPNYVPSGPKQEIPKEEFLENYAPEPEFYSSKVYPSIRKLNQTIAKAERHRVNGDTYSAEYEFGNALRVDEENIRANFGLGLTYLERGETGKADNIFQRLIKMEATFEAEHKHLFNDFGINLRKNEMYDQAVEYYAKALELSPADENLHYNMARACFAKADIEKTIEHLRTALSLNNNLEIAKKFLEYLRKNKLLPQTLSGAEPKVSN
;
A
#
# COMPACT_ATOMS: atom_id res chain seq x y z
N MET A 1 -43.50 5.71 15.59
CA MET A 1 -43.08 6.69 14.58
C MET A 1 -41.58 6.40 14.33
N SER A 2 -41.27 5.72 13.25
CA SER A 2 -39.88 5.37 12.88
C SER A 2 -39.21 6.62 12.32
N GLU A 3 -38.20 7.09 13.04
CA GLU A 3 -37.27 8.07 12.51
C GLU A 3 -36.50 7.39 11.35
N THR A 4 -36.92 7.69 10.13
CA THR A 4 -36.10 7.48 8.95
C THR A 4 -34.96 8.50 9.06
N GLU A 5 -33.81 8.08 9.58
CA GLU A 5 -32.57 8.80 9.41
C GLU A 5 -32.41 9.08 7.90
N ASN A 6 -32.50 10.36 7.58
CA ASN A 6 -32.27 10.87 6.24
C ASN A 6 -30.78 10.70 5.97
N GLN A 7 -30.37 9.51 5.49
CA GLN A 7 -28.98 9.23 5.13
C GLN A 7 -28.59 10.20 4.01
N ARG A 8 -27.95 11.27 4.39
CA ARG A 8 -27.34 12.23 3.47
C ARG A 8 -26.39 11.49 2.52
N ALA A 9 -26.51 11.78 1.23
CA ALA A 9 -25.58 11.27 0.25
C ALA A 9 -24.13 11.71 0.61
N ARG A 10 -23.21 10.76 0.66
CA ARG A 10 -21.79 11.02 0.90
C ARG A 10 -21.17 11.79 -0.25
N ILE A 11 -20.21 12.63 0.06
CA ILE A 11 -19.43 13.33 -0.94
C ILE A 11 -18.54 12.32 -1.65
N LYS A 12 -18.76 12.15 -2.96
CA LYS A 12 -17.91 11.33 -3.82
C LYS A 12 -17.95 11.84 -5.25
N GLY A 13 -16.77 12.24 -5.76
CA GLY A 13 -16.71 12.77 -7.14
C GLY A 13 -15.52 13.69 -7.36
N VAL A 14 -15.61 14.47 -8.42
CA VAL A 14 -14.58 15.45 -8.79
C VAL A 14 -15.01 16.84 -8.39
N PHE A 15 -14.07 17.59 -7.88
CA PHE A 15 -14.22 18.97 -7.45
C PHE A 15 -13.05 19.80 -7.96
N SER A 16 -13.29 21.09 -8.19
CA SER A 16 -12.27 22.05 -8.57
C SER A 16 -11.96 23.03 -7.44
N SER A 17 -10.72 23.46 -7.34
CA SER A 17 -10.31 24.59 -6.51
C SER A 17 -9.42 25.55 -7.30
N GLU A 18 -9.46 26.83 -6.96
CA GLU A 18 -8.62 27.86 -7.58
C GLU A 18 -7.40 28.13 -6.71
N LYS A 19 -6.21 28.06 -7.32
CA LYS A 19 -4.95 28.40 -6.65
C LYS A 19 -4.23 29.52 -7.38
N SER A 20 -3.86 30.58 -6.65
CA SER A 20 -3.02 31.64 -7.20
C SER A 20 -1.59 31.14 -7.33
N VAL A 21 -1.09 31.04 -8.55
CA VAL A 21 0.29 30.65 -8.87
C VAL A 21 1.05 31.80 -9.48
N LYS A 22 2.34 31.90 -9.15
CA LYS A 22 3.24 32.87 -9.77
C LYS A 22 3.85 32.23 -11.01
N VAL A 23 3.66 32.84 -12.16
CA VAL A 23 4.19 32.39 -13.47
C VAL A 23 5.11 33.45 -14.02
N GLY A 24 6.31 33.04 -14.51
CA GLY A 24 7.34 33.92 -15.05
C GLY A 24 8.56 34.05 -14.12
N ALA A 25 9.59 34.77 -14.57
CA ALA A 25 10.80 35.03 -13.82
C ALA A 25 11.17 36.52 -13.88
N GLY A 26 11.76 37.06 -12.81
CA GLY A 26 12.19 38.47 -12.75
C GLY A 26 11.05 39.46 -12.96
N ALA A 27 11.24 40.42 -13.86
CA ALA A 27 10.27 41.49 -14.12
C ALA A 27 8.98 41.03 -14.83
N THR A 28 8.92 39.77 -15.29
CA THR A 28 7.72 39.18 -15.96
C THR A 28 6.86 38.35 -15.03
N LEU A 29 7.12 38.37 -13.71
CA LEU A 29 6.40 37.59 -12.72
C LEU A 29 4.94 38.06 -12.65
N ARG A 30 4.01 37.18 -13.00
CA ARG A 30 2.56 37.46 -12.92
C ARG A 30 1.91 36.45 -11.99
N ARG A 31 0.88 36.88 -11.26
CA ARG A 31 -0.04 35.97 -10.56
C ARG A 31 -1.14 35.57 -11.54
N THR A 32 -1.36 34.27 -11.67
CA THR A 32 -2.49 33.73 -12.42
C THR A 32 -3.27 32.77 -11.53
N MET A 33 -4.58 32.69 -11.72
CA MET A 33 -5.41 31.67 -11.08
C MET A 33 -5.30 30.40 -11.92
N GLN A 34 -5.02 29.29 -11.25
CA GLN A 34 -4.98 27.97 -11.87
C GLN A 34 -6.04 27.10 -11.22
N THR A 35 -6.92 26.52 -12.04
CA THR A 35 -7.90 25.54 -11.59
C THR A 35 -7.19 24.19 -11.41
N MET A 36 -7.36 23.60 -10.23
CA MET A 36 -6.89 22.26 -9.91
C MET A 36 -8.10 21.36 -9.70
N TYR A 37 -8.01 20.13 -10.20
CA TYR A 37 -9.07 19.14 -10.05
C TYR A 37 -8.67 18.07 -9.06
N TRP A 38 -9.62 17.68 -8.23
CA TRP A 38 -9.45 16.77 -7.11
C TRP A 38 -10.55 15.71 -7.14
N PHE A 39 -10.19 14.48 -6.84
CA PHE A 39 -11.16 13.47 -6.50
C PHE A 39 -11.37 13.50 -4.98
N ALA A 40 -12.61 13.66 -4.53
CA ALA A 40 -12.98 13.64 -3.13
C ALA A 40 -13.80 12.40 -2.81
N ASP A 41 -13.57 11.80 -1.63
CA ASP A 41 -14.30 10.66 -1.10
C ASP A 41 -14.55 10.87 0.40
N GLU A 42 -15.83 10.79 0.84
CA GLU A 42 -16.24 10.88 2.25
C GLU A 42 -16.47 9.47 2.78
N ASP A 43 -15.75 9.10 3.84
CA ASP A 43 -15.86 7.79 4.47
C ASP A 43 -17.12 7.64 5.36
N GLU A 44 -17.24 6.49 6.06
CA GLU A 44 -18.36 6.20 6.97
C GLU A 44 -18.37 7.07 8.22
N GLN A 45 -17.23 7.60 8.61
CA GLN A 45 -17.04 8.48 9.76
C GLN A 45 -17.27 9.96 9.39
N GLY A 46 -17.45 10.27 8.10
CA GLY A 46 -17.63 11.63 7.58
C GLY A 46 -16.32 12.37 7.35
N VAL A 47 -15.19 11.67 7.33
CA VAL A 47 -13.88 12.22 6.98
C VAL A 47 -13.81 12.34 5.45
N ILE A 48 -13.45 13.54 4.96
CA ILE A 48 -13.28 13.80 3.53
C ILE A 48 -11.80 13.68 3.20
N THR A 49 -11.49 12.80 2.26
CA THR A 49 -10.17 12.71 1.65
C THR A 49 -10.21 13.30 0.24
N ILE A 50 -9.17 14.05 -0.12
CA ILE A 50 -8.99 14.58 -1.47
C ILE A 50 -7.68 14.06 -2.07
N GLN A 51 -7.70 13.83 -3.38
CA GLN A 51 -6.54 13.37 -4.14
C GLN A 51 -6.47 14.13 -5.47
N PRO A 52 -5.32 14.69 -5.88
CA PRO A 52 -5.23 15.43 -7.13
C PRO A 52 -5.45 14.51 -8.33
N LEU A 53 -6.00 15.05 -9.41
CA LEU A 53 -6.05 14.35 -10.70
C LEU A 53 -4.76 14.59 -11.47
N ASN A 54 -4.19 13.50 -12.02
CA ASN A 54 -3.07 13.60 -12.93
C ASN A 54 -3.52 14.04 -14.36
N PRO A 55 -2.57 14.28 -15.30
CA PRO A 55 -2.91 14.66 -16.67
C PRO A 55 -3.75 13.64 -17.46
N ASN A 56 -3.84 12.39 -16.97
CA ASN A 56 -4.66 11.33 -17.55
C ASN A 56 -6.06 11.23 -16.92
N TYR A 57 -6.42 12.21 -16.10
CA TYR A 57 -7.72 12.30 -15.41
C TYR A 57 -8.00 11.14 -14.44
N VAL A 58 -6.98 10.62 -13.79
CA VAL A 58 -7.14 9.65 -12.71
C VAL A 58 -6.57 10.21 -11.41
N PRO A 59 -7.16 9.88 -10.25
CA PRO A 59 -6.60 10.26 -8.96
C PRO A 59 -5.22 9.63 -8.79
N SER A 60 -4.21 10.44 -8.45
CA SER A 60 -2.82 10.01 -8.32
C SER A 60 -2.10 10.87 -7.29
N GLY A 61 -1.07 10.32 -6.64
CA GLY A 61 -0.37 10.99 -5.54
C GLY A 61 -1.02 10.77 -4.17
N PRO A 62 -0.53 11.46 -3.13
CA PRO A 62 -0.98 11.25 -1.76
C PRO A 62 -2.42 11.75 -1.55
N LYS A 63 -3.19 10.98 -0.79
CA LYS A 63 -4.48 11.40 -0.25
C LYS A 63 -4.26 12.38 0.89
N GLN A 64 -5.13 13.38 1.00
CA GLN A 64 -5.10 14.38 2.06
C GLN A 64 -6.48 14.45 2.72
N GLU A 65 -6.50 14.39 4.04
CA GLU A 65 -7.72 14.67 4.79
C GLU A 65 -7.97 16.17 4.85
N ILE A 66 -9.22 16.56 4.71
CA ILE A 66 -9.64 17.96 4.77
C ILE A 66 -10.89 18.10 5.64
N PRO A 67 -10.93 19.13 6.54
CA PRO A 67 -12.12 19.45 7.29
C PRO A 67 -13.29 19.78 6.36
N LYS A 68 -14.48 19.31 6.71
CA LYS A 68 -15.66 19.44 5.86
C LYS A 68 -16.06 20.88 5.56
N GLU A 69 -15.97 21.74 6.55
CA GLU A 69 -16.25 23.17 6.41
C GLU A 69 -15.32 23.80 5.38
N GLU A 70 -14.02 23.51 5.49
CA GLU A 70 -13.01 24.00 4.53
C GLU A 70 -13.24 23.45 3.12
N PHE A 71 -13.62 22.15 3.03
CA PHE A 71 -13.93 21.53 1.75
C PHE A 71 -15.12 22.21 1.07
N LEU A 72 -16.24 22.41 1.79
CA LEU A 72 -17.44 23.03 1.24
C LEU A 72 -17.26 24.50 0.85
N GLU A 73 -16.31 25.20 1.48
CA GLU A 73 -16.00 26.59 1.17
C GLU A 73 -15.12 26.75 -0.08
N ASN A 74 -14.15 25.84 -0.27
CA ASN A 74 -13.07 26.06 -1.23
C ASN A 74 -13.12 25.15 -2.46
N TYR A 75 -14.04 24.16 -2.50
CA TYR A 75 -14.12 23.19 -3.59
C TYR A 75 -15.48 23.19 -4.26
N ALA A 76 -15.49 23.44 -5.56
CA ALA A 76 -16.71 23.44 -6.37
C ALA A 76 -16.92 22.08 -7.07
N PRO A 77 -18.15 21.50 -7.05
CA PRO A 77 -18.41 20.22 -7.68
C PRO A 77 -18.36 20.28 -9.22
N GLU A 78 -17.77 19.24 -9.84
CA GLU A 78 -17.55 19.11 -11.28
C GLU A 78 -18.20 17.83 -11.85
N PRO A 79 -19.52 17.67 -11.77
CA PRO A 79 -20.20 16.42 -12.14
C PRO A 79 -20.09 16.06 -13.63
N GLU A 80 -20.12 17.05 -14.52
CA GLU A 80 -19.98 16.81 -15.96
C GLU A 80 -18.56 16.37 -16.30
N PHE A 81 -17.55 17.00 -15.71
CA PHE A 81 -16.16 16.62 -15.88
C PHE A 81 -15.90 15.21 -15.32
N TYR A 82 -16.47 14.90 -14.15
CA TYR A 82 -16.40 13.56 -13.58
C TYR A 82 -16.97 12.51 -14.54
N SER A 83 -18.19 12.69 -15.00
CA SER A 83 -18.89 11.70 -15.83
C SER A 83 -18.29 11.54 -17.23
N SER A 84 -17.83 12.64 -17.85
CA SER A 84 -17.35 12.65 -19.23
C SER A 84 -15.86 12.31 -19.38
N LYS A 85 -15.01 12.55 -18.36
CA LYS A 85 -13.56 12.36 -18.44
C LYS A 85 -13.02 11.44 -17.36
N VAL A 86 -13.28 11.76 -16.10
CA VAL A 86 -12.59 11.10 -14.98
C VAL A 86 -13.09 9.67 -14.78
N TYR A 87 -14.38 9.45 -14.69
CA TYR A 87 -14.96 8.12 -14.52
C TYR A 87 -14.57 7.13 -15.63
N PRO A 88 -14.65 7.49 -16.94
CA PRO A 88 -14.17 6.62 -18.01
C PRO A 88 -12.66 6.29 -17.90
N SER A 89 -11.83 7.26 -17.49
CA SER A 89 -10.39 7.08 -17.34
C SER A 89 -10.06 6.12 -16.19
N ILE A 90 -10.68 6.30 -15.01
CA ILE A 90 -10.56 5.38 -13.87
C ILE A 90 -11.02 3.97 -14.27
N ARG A 91 -12.16 3.85 -14.93
CA ARG A 91 -12.70 2.57 -15.37
C ARG A 91 -11.74 1.85 -16.33
N LYS A 92 -11.16 2.56 -17.30
CA LYS A 92 -10.19 2.02 -18.25
C LYS A 92 -8.93 1.55 -17.55
N LEU A 93 -8.38 2.35 -16.62
CA LEU A 93 -7.22 1.98 -15.82
C LEU A 93 -7.47 0.69 -15.03
N ASN A 94 -8.59 0.63 -14.30
CA ASN A 94 -8.96 -0.56 -13.51
C ASN A 94 -9.15 -1.80 -14.39
N GLN A 95 -9.73 -1.67 -15.59
CA GLN A 95 -9.86 -2.77 -16.54
C GLN A 95 -8.49 -3.27 -17.04
N THR A 96 -7.55 -2.35 -17.31
CA THR A 96 -6.18 -2.68 -17.72
C THR A 96 -5.46 -3.45 -16.62
N ILE A 97 -5.54 -2.99 -15.36
CA ILE A 97 -4.94 -3.67 -14.20
C ILE A 97 -5.56 -5.06 -14.00
N ALA A 98 -6.89 -5.16 -14.04
CA ALA A 98 -7.57 -6.46 -13.90
C ALA A 98 -7.23 -7.45 -15.03
N LYS A 99 -6.96 -6.95 -16.24
CA LYS A 99 -6.46 -7.76 -17.35
C LYS A 99 -5.03 -8.26 -17.09
N ALA A 100 -4.15 -7.36 -16.61
CA ALA A 100 -2.78 -7.71 -16.24
C ALA A 100 -2.72 -8.77 -15.14
N GLU A 101 -3.53 -8.61 -14.09
CA GLU A 101 -3.65 -9.57 -12.98
C GLU A 101 -4.08 -10.95 -13.48
N ARG A 102 -5.07 -11.03 -14.40
CA ARG A 102 -5.50 -12.29 -15.01
C ARG A 102 -4.38 -12.95 -15.81
N HIS A 103 -3.64 -12.20 -16.62
CA HIS A 103 -2.48 -12.73 -17.34
C HIS A 103 -1.43 -13.28 -16.37
N ARG A 104 -1.12 -12.55 -15.29
CA ARG A 104 -0.17 -13.02 -14.28
C ARG A 104 -0.61 -14.35 -13.64
N VAL A 105 -1.87 -14.43 -13.20
CA VAL A 105 -2.42 -15.64 -12.57
C VAL A 105 -2.41 -16.83 -13.52
N ASN A 106 -2.58 -16.60 -14.83
CA ASN A 106 -2.53 -17.63 -15.86
C ASN A 106 -1.08 -18.04 -16.26
N GLY A 107 -0.08 -17.37 -15.71
CA GLY A 107 1.33 -17.60 -16.08
C GLY A 107 1.80 -16.86 -17.33
N ASP A 108 0.94 -16.05 -17.95
CA ASP A 108 1.25 -15.22 -19.13
C ASP A 108 2.05 -13.97 -18.71
N THR A 109 3.20 -14.16 -18.10
CA THR A 109 3.95 -13.10 -17.40
C THR A 109 4.40 -11.95 -18.32
N TYR A 110 4.70 -12.21 -19.59
CA TYR A 110 5.03 -11.14 -20.55
C TYR A 110 3.83 -10.27 -20.93
N SER A 111 2.65 -10.91 -21.09
CA SER A 111 1.39 -10.17 -21.30
C SER A 111 1.01 -9.36 -20.06
N ALA A 112 1.23 -9.92 -18.86
CA ALA A 112 1.02 -9.21 -17.60
C ALA A 112 1.93 -7.98 -17.48
N GLU A 113 3.23 -8.12 -17.76
CA GLU A 113 4.18 -7.00 -17.77
C GLU A 113 3.75 -5.89 -18.73
N TYR A 114 3.33 -6.25 -19.94
CA TYR A 114 2.85 -5.27 -20.92
C TYR A 114 1.65 -4.48 -20.43
N GLU A 115 0.65 -5.16 -19.87
CA GLU A 115 -0.58 -4.51 -19.39
C GLU A 115 -0.34 -3.71 -18.09
N PHE A 116 0.47 -4.21 -17.14
CA PHE A 116 0.88 -3.39 -16.00
C PHE A 116 1.68 -2.15 -16.44
N GLY A 117 2.55 -2.30 -17.43
CA GLY A 117 3.27 -1.16 -18.01
C GLY A 117 2.33 -0.13 -18.66
N ASN A 118 1.26 -0.57 -19.32
CA ASN A 118 0.20 0.32 -19.84
C ASN A 118 -0.51 1.06 -18.72
N ALA A 119 -0.84 0.38 -17.61
CA ALA A 119 -1.46 0.99 -16.44
C ALA A 119 -0.55 2.07 -15.81
N LEU A 120 0.75 1.75 -15.66
CA LEU A 120 1.73 2.68 -15.07
C LEU A 120 2.06 3.88 -15.95
N ARG A 121 1.82 3.82 -17.28
CA ARG A 121 1.88 5.02 -18.14
C ARG A 121 0.71 5.98 -17.87
N VAL A 122 -0.42 5.47 -17.41
CA VAL A 122 -1.59 6.28 -17.04
C VAL A 122 -1.43 6.84 -15.63
N ASP A 123 -0.96 6.01 -14.70
CA ASP A 123 -0.72 6.38 -13.30
C ASP A 123 0.52 5.65 -12.79
N GLU A 124 1.66 6.36 -12.77
CA GLU A 124 2.95 5.80 -12.35
C GLU A 124 2.96 5.38 -10.87
N GLU A 125 2.15 6.06 -10.04
CA GLU A 125 2.03 5.80 -8.61
C GLU A 125 0.93 4.78 -8.27
N ASN A 126 0.34 4.12 -9.27
CA ASN A 126 -0.69 3.12 -9.02
C ASN A 126 -0.14 1.92 -8.23
N ILE A 127 -0.58 1.80 -6.99
CA ILE A 127 -0.09 0.79 -6.05
C ILE A 127 -0.31 -0.63 -6.57
N ARG A 128 -1.54 -0.95 -7.05
CA ARG A 128 -1.87 -2.29 -7.56
C ARG A 128 -1.03 -2.66 -8.79
N ALA A 129 -0.84 -1.73 -9.70
CA ALA A 129 -0.04 -1.96 -10.91
C ALA A 129 1.44 -2.15 -10.57
N ASN A 130 2.00 -1.38 -9.63
CA ASN A 130 3.38 -1.56 -9.16
C ASN A 130 3.57 -2.92 -8.48
N PHE A 131 2.69 -3.31 -7.55
CA PHE A 131 2.74 -4.65 -6.93
C PHE A 131 2.64 -5.76 -7.97
N GLY A 132 1.65 -5.68 -8.86
CA GLY A 132 1.45 -6.68 -9.91
C GLY A 132 2.68 -6.85 -10.81
N LEU A 133 3.30 -5.74 -11.21
CA LEU A 133 4.52 -5.74 -12.01
C LEU A 133 5.71 -6.33 -11.24
N GLY A 134 5.89 -5.92 -9.98
CA GLY A 134 6.93 -6.46 -9.10
C GLY A 134 6.81 -7.97 -8.90
N LEU A 135 5.60 -8.47 -8.62
CA LEU A 135 5.32 -9.89 -8.51
C LEU A 135 5.59 -10.63 -9.83
N THR A 136 5.22 -10.03 -10.97
CA THR A 136 5.48 -10.60 -12.29
C THR A 136 6.99 -10.80 -12.53
N TYR A 137 7.82 -9.85 -12.13
CA TYR A 137 9.27 -9.97 -12.22
C TYR A 137 9.84 -11.04 -11.28
N LEU A 138 9.32 -11.11 -10.03
CA LEU A 138 9.72 -12.15 -9.08
C LEU A 138 9.36 -13.56 -9.58
N GLU A 139 8.19 -13.74 -10.17
CA GLU A 139 7.75 -15.02 -10.76
C GLU A 139 8.65 -15.50 -11.91
N ARG A 140 9.30 -14.55 -12.63
CA ARG A 140 10.29 -14.86 -13.67
C ARG A 140 11.74 -14.95 -13.17
N GLY A 141 11.98 -14.71 -11.88
CA GLY A 141 13.33 -14.64 -11.31
C GLY A 141 14.13 -13.40 -11.75
N GLU A 142 13.47 -12.37 -12.30
CA GLU A 142 14.09 -11.11 -12.71
C GLU A 142 14.28 -10.16 -11.53
N THR A 143 15.11 -10.60 -10.55
CA THR A 143 15.26 -9.93 -9.25
C THR A 143 15.73 -8.48 -9.35
N GLY A 144 16.59 -8.15 -10.36
CA GLY A 144 17.02 -6.77 -10.57
C GLY A 144 15.89 -5.82 -10.99
N LYS A 145 14.94 -6.29 -11.81
CA LYS A 145 13.76 -5.50 -12.16
C LYS A 145 12.79 -5.42 -10.99
N ALA A 146 12.63 -6.50 -10.24
CA ALA A 146 11.81 -6.52 -9.04
C ALA A 146 12.34 -5.54 -7.99
N ASP A 147 13.67 -5.42 -7.83
CA ASP A 147 14.30 -4.46 -6.91
C ASP A 147 13.96 -3.00 -7.29
N ASN A 148 13.96 -2.66 -8.57
CA ASN A 148 13.55 -1.32 -9.01
C ASN A 148 12.09 -1.00 -8.62
N ILE A 149 11.20 -1.98 -8.71
CA ILE A 149 9.81 -1.81 -8.26
C ILE A 149 9.74 -1.72 -6.75
N PHE A 150 10.53 -2.54 -6.03
CA PHE A 150 10.65 -2.47 -4.58
C PHE A 150 11.07 -1.08 -4.10
N GLN A 151 12.13 -0.50 -4.69
CA GLN A 151 12.62 0.83 -4.36
C GLN A 151 11.59 1.94 -4.63
N ARG A 152 10.68 1.73 -5.55
CA ARG A 152 9.54 2.62 -5.80
C ARG A 152 8.48 2.46 -4.72
N LEU A 153 8.03 1.25 -4.48
CA LEU A 153 6.96 0.94 -3.52
C LEU A 153 7.30 1.39 -2.10
N ILE A 154 8.55 1.19 -1.66
CA ILE A 154 8.97 1.56 -0.30
C ILE A 154 8.96 3.07 -0.04
N LYS A 155 9.02 3.88 -1.10
CA LYS A 155 8.95 5.36 -1.01
C LYS A 155 7.52 5.90 -1.03
N MET A 156 6.55 5.07 -1.40
CA MET A 156 5.15 5.46 -1.52
C MET A 156 4.42 5.13 -0.22
N GLU A 157 4.07 6.13 0.57
CA GLU A 157 3.37 5.93 1.86
C GLU A 157 2.07 5.13 1.70
N ALA A 158 1.30 5.42 0.64
CA ALA A 158 0.06 4.71 0.31
C ALA A 158 0.23 3.19 0.11
N THR A 159 1.46 2.71 -0.17
CA THR A 159 1.76 1.27 -0.30
C THR A 159 1.37 0.49 0.95
N PHE A 160 1.50 1.11 2.13
CA PHE A 160 1.31 0.46 3.43
C PHE A 160 -0.06 0.75 4.05
N GLU A 161 -0.96 1.42 3.34
CA GLU A 161 -2.35 1.61 3.79
C GLU A 161 -3.08 0.26 3.94
N ALA A 162 -4.06 0.21 4.84
CA ALA A 162 -4.79 -1.02 5.17
C ALA A 162 -5.46 -1.68 3.95
N GLU A 163 -5.92 -0.88 2.98
CA GLU A 163 -6.54 -1.36 1.74
C GLU A 163 -5.59 -2.21 0.87
N HIS A 164 -4.27 -1.99 0.99
CA HIS A 164 -3.23 -2.70 0.23
C HIS A 164 -2.55 -3.84 1.03
N LYS A 165 -3.01 -4.11 2.25
CA LYS A 165 -2.40 -5.09 3.17
C LYS A 165 -2.13 -6.46 2.55
N HIS A 166 -3.06 -6.98 1.75
CA HIS A 166 -2.91 -8.27 1.08
C HIS A 166 -1.80 -8.22 0.00
N LEU A 167 -1.71 -7.13 -0.76
CA LEU A 167 -0.70 -6.96 -1.82
C LEU A 167 0.71 -6.89 -1.22
N PHE A 168 0.91 -6.11 -0.16
CA PHE A 168 2.23 -6.01 0.42
C PHE A 168 2.66 -7.29 1.15
N ASN A 169 1.73 -8.02 1.75
CA ASN A 169 2.05 -9.33 2.32
C ASN A 169 2.53 -10.31 1.25
N ASP A 170 1.81 -10.42 0.13
CA ASP A 170 2.21 -11.28 -0.97
C ASP A 170 3.56 -10.88 -1.55
N PHE A 171 3.80 -9.59 -1.70
CA PHE A 171 5.07 -9.09 -2.23
C PHE A 171 6.24 -9.42 -1.30
N GLY A 172 6.13 -9.15 0.00
CA GLY A 172 7.16 -9.48 0.99
C GLY A 172 7.45 -10.99 1.07
N ILE A 173 6.42 -11.84 0.96
CA ILE A 173 6.59 -13.29 0.90
C ILE A 173 7.38 -13.70 -0.36
N ASN A 174 7.08 -13.09 -1.51
CA ASN A 174 7.77 -13.38 -2.76
C ASN A 174 9.20 -12.84 -2.80
N LEU A 175 9.48 -11.67 -2.23
CA LEU A 175 10.85 -11.20 -2.02
C LEU A 175 11.67 -12.26 -1.28
N ARG A 176 11.17 -12.75 -0.15
CA ARG A 176 11.85 -13.79 0.63
C ARG A 176 12.01 -15.11 -0.14
N LYS A 177 11.00 -15.55 -0.92
CA LYS A 177 11.09 -16.78 -1.73
C LYS A 177 12.13 -16.68 -2.85
N ASN A 178 12.38 -15.48 -3.35
CA ASN A 178 13.40 -15.19 -4.36
C ASN A 178 14.74 -14.80 -3.74
N GLU A 179 14.96 -15.13 -2.48
CA GLU A 179 16.22 -14.90 -1.72
C GLU A 179 16.61 -13.41 -1.59
N MET A 180 15.70 -12.50 -1.88
CA MET A 180 15.86 -11.07 -1.67
C MET A 180 15.58 -10.73 -0.18
N TYR A 181 16.39 -11.30 0.70
CA TYR A 181 16.14 -11.26 2.15
C TYR A 181 16.31 -9.86 2.74
N ASP A 182 17.28 -9.08 2.24
CA ASP A 182 17.52 -7.72 2.70
C ASP A 182 16.32 -6.83 2.39
N GLN A 183 15.82 -6.91 1.16
CA GLN A 183 14.64 -6.19 0.72
C GLN A 183 13.39 -6.64 1.50
N ALA A 184 13.25 -7.94 1.77
CA ALA A 184 12.12 -8.44 2.57
C ALA A 184 12.15 -7.87 4.00
N VAL A 185 13.31 -7.81 4.64
CA VAL A 185 13.46 -7.23 5.99
C VAL A 185 13.17 -5.73 5.97
N GLU A 186 13.74 -4.98 5.02
CA GLU A 186 13.51 -3.54 4.87
C GLU A 186 12.02 -3.24 4.63
N TYR A 187 11.37 -4.04 3.80
CA TYR A 187 9.97 -3.93 3.47
C TYR A 187 9.05 -4.14 4.69
N TYR A 188 9.29 -5.22 5.45
CA TYR A 188 8.52 -5.47 6.67
C TYR A 188 8.84 -4.46 7.78
N ALA A 189 10.07 -3.96 7.87
CA ALA A 189 10.41 -2.90 8.81
C ALA A 189 9.58 -1.64 8.53
N LYS A 190 9.47 -1.23 7.26
CA LYS A 190 8.64 -0.09 6.85
C LYS A 190 7.17 -0.30 7.15
N ALA A 191 6.65 -1.50 6.91
CA ALA A 191 5.27 -1.85 7.24
C ALA A 191 5.01 -1.78 8.75
N LEU A 192 5.97 -2.22 9.58
CA LEU A 192 5.87 -2.18 11.04
C LEU A 192 5.96 -0.76 11.62
N GLU A 193 6.62 0.20 10.95
CA GLU A 193 6.56 1.61 11.34
C GLU A 193 5.12 2.15 11.32
N LEU A 194 4.30 1.69 10.37
CA LEU A 194 2.91 2.13 10.20
C LEU A 194 1.90 1.26 10.94
N SER A 195 2.22 -0.01 11.18
CA SER A 195 1.36 -0.98 11.85
C SER A 195 2.14 -1.81 12.89
N PRO A 196 2.61 -1.18 13.98
CA PRO A 196 3.49 -1.83 14.95
C PRO A 196 2.80 -2.94 15.77
N ALA A 197 1.47 -2.98 15.79
CA ALA A 197 0.69 -3.98 16.51
C ALA A 197 0.09 -5.08 15.60
N ASP A 198 0.68 -5.31 14.42
CA ASP A 198 0.24 -6.38 13.52
C ASP A 198 1.08 -7.66 13.77
N GLU A 199 0.47 -8.66 14.39
CA GLU A 199 1.11 -9.93 14.71
C GLU A 199 1.58 -10.71 13.46
N ASN A 200 0.89 -10.55 12.33
CA ASN A 200 1.25 -11.23 11.08
C ASN A 200 2.47 -10.58 10.43
N LEU A 201 2.61 -9.26 10.52
CA LEU A 201 3.82 -8.54 10.08
C LEU A 201 5.03 -8.97 10.90
N HIS A 202 4.91 -9.03 12.23
CA HIS A 202 5.98 -9.54 13.10
C HIS A 202 6.34 -10.99 12.76
N TYR A 203 5.37 -11.86 12.52
CA TYR A 203 5.63 -13.22 12.09
C TYR A 203 6.36 -13.27 10.73
N ASN A 204 5.96 -12.49 9.76
CA ASN A 204 6.60 -12.45 8.44
C ASN A 204 8.01 -11.85 8.52
N MET A 205 8.22 -10.82 9.35
CA MET A 205 9.53 -10.26 9.65
C MET A 205 10.46 -11.32 10.27
N ALA A 206 9.96 -12.10 11.24
CA ALA A 206 10.72 -13.21 11.83
C ALA A 206 11.16 -14.22 10.77
N ARG A 207 10.30 -14.56 9.81
CA ARG A 207 10.66 -15.46 8.70
C ARG A 207 11.74 -14.88 7.78
N ALA A 208 11.70 -13.56 7.55
CA ALA A 208 12.72 -12.88 6.75
C ALA A 208 14.06 -12.83 7.49
N CYS A 209 14.05 -12.49 8.78
CA CYS A 209 15.24 -12.52 9.63
C CYS A 209 15.84 -13.94 9.71
N PHE A 210 15.01 -14.97 9.86
CA PHE A 210 15.49 -16.36 9.86
C PHE A 210 16.18 -16.75 8.55
N ALA A 211 15.64 -16.34 7.42
CA ALA A 211 16.25 -16.59 6.12
C ALA A 211 17.62 -15.90 5.97
N LYS A 212 17.83 -14.77 6.67
CA LYS A 212 19.14 -14.10 6.81
C LYS A 212 20.05 -14.70 7.87
N ALA A 213 19.64 -15.79 8.53
CA ALA A 213 20.33 -16.38 9.69
C ALA A 213 20.46 -15.43 10.91
N ASP A 214 19.64 -14.38 11.00
CA ASP A 214 19.56 -13.50 12.17
C ASP A 214 18.57 -14.11 13.19
N ILE A 215 19.08 -15.04 13.99
CA ILE A 215 18.27 -15.82 14.94
C ILE A 215 17.76 -14.95 16.09
N GLU A 216 18.54 -13.95 16.52
CA GLU A 216 18.12 -13.06 17.61
C GLU A 216 16.89 -12.25 17.24
N LYS A 217 16.91 -11.57 16.09
CA LYS A 217 15.76 -10.84 15.59
C LYS A 217 14.58 -11.75 15.25
N THR A 218 14.85 -12.96 14.77
CA THR A 218 13.80 -13.96 14.54
C THR A 218 13.01 -14.23 15.81
N ILE A 219 13.72 -14.47 16.94
CA ILE A 219 13.08 -14.77 18.22
C ILE A 219 12.35 -13.53 18.77
N GLU A 220 12.97 -12.35 18.66
CA GLU A 220 12.36 -11.08 19.09
C GLU A 220 10.99 -10.89 18.42
N HIS A 221 10.96 -10.96 17.10
CA HIS A 221 9.72 -10.77 16.34
C HIS A 221 8.69 -11.89 16.57
N LEU A 222 9.10 -13.14 16.76
CA LEU A 222 8.17 -14.22 17.13
C LEU A 222 7.53 -13.99 18.50
N ARG A 223 8.31 -13.52 19.48
CA ARG A 223 7.80 -13.17 20.82
C ARG A 223 6.82 -12.00 20.75
N THR A 224 7.15 -10.96 19.99
CA THR A 224 6.25 -9.83 19.77
C THR A 224 4.94 -10.28 19.12
N ALA A 225 5.01 -11.11 18.06
CA ALA A 225 3.82 -11.67 17.43
C ALA A 225 2.94 -12.44 18.42
N LEU A 226 3.53 -13.25 19.31
CA LEU A 226 2.81 -14.01 20.34
C LEU A 226 2.32 -13.15 21.51
N SER A 227 2.98 -12.04 21.81
CA SER A 227 2.47 -11.09 22.82
C SER A 227 1.24 -10.35 22.32
N LEU A 228 1.17 -10.06 21.01
CA LEU A 228 0.02 -9.44 20.35
C LEU A 228 -1.13 -10.44 20.16
N ASN A 229 -0.80 -11.68 19.76
CA ASN A 229 -1.78 -12.75 19.58
C ASN A 229 -1.23 -14.08 20.10
N ASN A 230 -1.57 -14.39 21.35
CA ASN A 230 -1.13 -15.64 22.00
C ASN A 230 -1.67 -16.92 21.31
N ASN A 231 -2.68 -16.80 20.45
CA ASN A 231 -3.25 -17.93 19.72
C ASN A 231 -2.65 -18.11 18.32
N LEU A 232 -1.59 -17.40 17.97
CA LEU A 232 -0.94 -17.51 16.67
C LEU A 232 -0.12 -18.81 16.57
N GLU A 233 -0.80 -19.92 16.23
CA GLU A 233 -0.24 -21.28 16.19
C GLU A 233 0.98 -21.41 15.28
N ILE A 234 1.03 -20.67 14.17
CA ILE A 234 2.18 -20.67 13.25
C ILE A 234 3.45 -20.14 13.91
N ALA A 235 3.33 -19.12 14.77
CA ALA A 235 4.47 -18.57 15.51
C ALA A 235 4.93 -19.51 16.63
N LYS A 236 4.00 -20.17 17.35
CA LYS A 236 4.34 -21.20 18.35
C LYS A 236 5.12 -22.36 17.71
N LYS A 237 4.61 -22.90 16.60
CA LYS A 237 5.28 -23.97 15.84
C LYS A 237 6.67 -23.55 15.37
N PHE A 238 6.84 -22.29 14.99
CA PHE A 238 8.16 -21.82 14.56
C PHE A 238 9.14 -21.71 15.74
N LEU A 239 8.72 -21.20 16.90
CA LEU A 239 9.56 -21.22 18.09
C LEU A 239 9.92 -22.64 18.52
N GLU A 240 8.98 -23.56 18.46
CA GLU A 240 9.24 -24.99 18.76
C GLU A 240 10.26 -25.60 17.80
N TYR A 241 10.16 -25.28 16.50
CA TYR A 241 11.16 -25.67 15.49
C TYR A 241 12.55 -25.15 15.85
N LEU A 242 12.69 -23.87 16.23
CA LEU A 242 13.97 -23.29 16.64
C LEU A 242 14.53 -24.00 17.89
N ARG A 243 13.67 -24.34 18.85
CA ARG A 243 14.05 -25.08 20.07
C ARG A 243 14.52 -26.47 19.74
N LYS A 244 13.78 -27.24 18.94
CA LYS A 244 14.12 -28.62 18.55
C LYS A 244 15.46 -28.71 17.81
N ASN A 245 15.76 -27.70 16.99
CA ASN A 245 16.99 -27.64 16.21
C ASN A 245 18.15 -26.96 16.96
N LYS A 246 18.01 -26.69 18.27
CA LYS A 246 19.03 -26.03 19.12
C LYS A 246 19.54 -24.70 18.57
N LEU A 247 18.67 -23.96 17.90
CA LEU A 247 18.97 -22.64 17.32
C LEU A 247 18.70 -21.50 18.31
N LEU A 248 18.15 -21.80 19.51
CA LEU A 248 17.94 -20.78 20.54
C LEU A 248 19.26 -20.44 21.22
N PRO A 249 19.63 -19.16 21.36
CA PRO A 249 20.80 -18.73 22.14
C PRO A 249 20.71 -19.22 23.60
N GLN A 250 21.82 -19.59 24.19
CA GLN A 250 21.85 -20.10 25.58
C GLN A 250 21.30 -19.10 26.60
N THR A 251 21.43 -17.80 26.33
CA THR A 251 20.89 -16.69 27.15
C THR A 251 19.34 -16.65 27.19
N LEU A 252 18.68 -17.30 26.25
CA LEU A 252 17.22 -17.29 26.11
C LEU A 252 16.57 -18.65 26.48
N SER A 253 17.37 -19.66 26.77
CA SER A 253 16.89 -21.01 27.15
C SER A 253 16.31 -21.09 28.56
N GLY A 254 16.48 -20.05 29.40
CA GLY A 254 16.10 -20.02 30.81
C GLY A 254 14.84 -19.19 31.17
N ALA A 255 14.23 -18.49 30.22
CA ALA A 255 13.04 -17.69 30.48
C ALA A 255 11.77 -18.39 29.95
N GLU A 256 11.26 -19.36 30.71
CA GLU A 256 9.88 -19.83 30.50
C GLU A 256 8.90 -18.76 30.96
N PRO A 257 7.89 -18.39 30.15
CA PRO A 257 6.74 -17.69 30.69
C PRO A 257 6.03 -18.67 31.63
N LYS A 258 5.98 -18.35 32.93
CA LYS A 258 5.12 -19.04 33.88
C LYS A 258 3.70 -18.95 33.39
N VAL A 259 3.17 -20.06 32.90
CA VAL A 259 1.74 -20.21 32.67
C VAL A 259 1.10 -20.20 34.04
N SER A 260 0.46 -19.10 34.41
CA SER A 260 -0.41 -19.05 35.58
C SER A 260 -1.66 -19.88 35.25
N ASN A 261 -1.86 -20.93 36.04
CA ASN A 261 -3.09 -21.74 36.06
C ASN A 261 -4.30 -20.87 36.45
#